data_510472332ad4a2b4a1a22cb71203a2dd
#
_entry.id   510472332ad4a2b4a1a22cb71203a2dd
#
_cell.length_a   1.000
_cell.length_b   1.000
_cell.length_c   1.000
_cell.angle_alpha   90.00
_cell.angle_beta   90.00
_cell.angle_gamma   90.00
#
_symmetry.space_group_name_H-M   'P 1'
#
loop_
_entity.id
_entity.type
_entity.pdbx_description
1 polymer ?
#
loop_
_entity_poly.entity_id
_entity_poly.type
_entity_poly.pdbx_seq_one_letter_code
_entity_poly.pdbx_strand_id
1 'polypeptide(L)'
;LFQQANKPSGNRKQVPSKLLVEAESFDRKGGWVVDQQFMDLMGSPYLMAHGMGVPVEDASTTISFPEDGTYYVFVRTYNWTSPWQEGEGPGLFGLSVNGKKISYRLGIIGNQWIWQYAGQYQATEKNIHIVLHDLKGFDGRCDAIYFTTRKDDIPPSDMAALNNFRRAKLGLLAPPKTESYDLVVIGAGIAGMSTAVSAARLGCKVALINDRPVVGGNNSSEIRVHLGGAIE
;
A
#
# COMPACT_ATOMS: atom_id res chain seq x y z
N LEU A 1 56.10 -20.09 -18.34
CA LEU A 1 54.97 -21.01 -18.14
C LEU A 1 54.11 -20.45 -17.02
N PHE A 2 53.10 -19.64 -17.36
CA PHE A 2 52.09 -19.19 -16.40
C PHE A 2 50.90 -20.13 -16.47
N GLN A 3 50.63 -20.85 -15.38
CA GLN A 3 49.45 -21.65 -15.19
C GLN A 3 48.28 -20.69 -14.91
N GLN A 4 47.29 -20.69 -15.80
CA GLN A 4 45.98 -20.07 -15.53
C GLN A 4 45.26 -20.90 -14.47
N ALA A 5 45.03 -20.31 -13.30
CA ALA A 5 44.18 -20.88 -12.28
C ALA A 5 42.70 -20.81 -12.75
N ASN A 6 42.10 -21.98 -12.96
CA ASN A 6 40.67 -22.15 -13.20
C ASN A 6 39.90 -21.58 -12.00
N LYS A 7 39.16 -20.46 -12.22
CA LYS A 7 38.16 -20.00 -11.26
C LYS A 7 36.97 -20.99 -11.28
N PRO A 8 36.54 -21.54 -10.14
CA PRO A 8 35.35 -22.36 -10.11
C PRO A 8 34.15 -21.48 -10.44
N SER A 9 33.44 -21.82 -11.50
CA SER A 9 32.11 -21.26 -11.81
C SER A 9 31.10 -21.82 -10.79
N GLY A 10 31.10 -21.25 -9.60
CA GLY A 10 30.05 -21.50 -8.64
C GLY A 10 28.76 -20.89 -9.18
N ASN A 11 27.78 -21.74 -9.48
CA ASN A 11 26.40 -21.36 -9.73
C ASN A 11 25.87 -20.63 -8.47
N ARG A 12 26.12 -19.34 -8.37
CA ARG A 12 25.42 -18.48 -7.41
C ARG A 12 23.97 -18.54 -7.85
N LYS A 13 23.10 -19.23 -7.08
CA LYS A 13 21.66 -19.11 -7.22
C LYS A 13 21.35 -17.61 -7.16
N GLN A 14 21.04 -17.03 -8.31
CA GLN A 14 20.72 -15.62 -8.42
C GLN A 14 19.51 -15.37 -7.54
N VAL A 15 19.66 -14.54 -6.52
CA VAL A 15 18.53 -14.15 -5.66
C VAL A 15 17.55 -13.40 -6.56
N PRO A 16 16.29 -13.83 -6.63
CA PRO A 16 15.32 -13.18 -7.52
C PRO A 16 15.20 -11.70 -7.20
N SER A 17 15.22 -10.86 -8.22
CA SER A 17 14.94 -9.44 -8.06
C SER A 17 13.46 -9.26 -7.75
N LYS A 18 13.15 -8.50 -6.70
CA LYS A 18 11.81 -8.39 -6.11
C LYS A 18 11.55 -6.97 -5.64
N LEU A 19 10.33 -6.49 -5.90
CA LEU A 19 9.90 -5.18 -5.48
C LEU A 19 8.43 -5.22 -5.03
N LEU A 20 8.16 -4.72 -3.83
CA LEU A 20 6.82 -4.53 -3.30
C LEU A 20 6.50 -3.03 -3.30
N VAL A 21 5.33 -2.68 -3.79
CA VAL A 21 4.78 -1.31 -3.80
C VAL A 21 3.43 -1.34 -3.11
N GLU A 22 3.34 -0.71 -1.95
CA GLU A 22 2.06 -0.53 -1.25
C GLU A 22 1.25 0.57 -1.93
N ALA A 23 -0.01 0.32 -2.24
CA ALA A 23 -0.82 1.24 -3.04
C ALA A 23 -1.10 2.55 -2.30
N GLU A 24 -1.30 2.51 -0.99
CA GLU A 24 -1.50 3.69 -0.16
C GLU A 24 -0.29 4.64 -0.13
N SER A 25 0.89 4.14 -0.50
CA SER A 25 2.12 4.95 -0.61
C SER A 25 2.27 5.71 -1.93
N PHE A 26 1.33 5.57 -2.86
CA PHE A 26 1.40 6.27 -4.15
C PHE A 26 1.52 7.78 -3.99
N ASP A 27 2.37 8.41 -4.79
CA ASP A 27 2.62 9.87 -4.74
C ASP A 27 1.37 10.68 -5.08
N ARG A 28 0.62 10.22 -6.09
CA ARG A 28 -0.64 10.82 -6.53
C ARG A 28 -1.75 9.78 -6.42
N LYS A 29 -2.74 10.06 -5.60
CA LYS A 29 -3.88 9.17 -5.40
C LYS A 29 -5.01 9.43 -6.39
N GLY A 30 -4.97 10.56 -7.11
CA GLY A 30 -6.06 10.96 -8.01
C GLY A 30 -7.38 11.03 -7.25
N GLY A 31 -8.38 10.32 -7.75
CA GLY A 31 -9.66 10.17 -7.06
C GLY A 31 -9.77 8.93 -6.17
N TRP A 32 -8.69 8.17 -6.00
CA TRP A 32 -8.66 7.03 -5.07
C TRP A 32 -8.49 7.51 -3.64
N VAL A 33 -9.18 6.86 -2.72
CA VAL A 33 -9.11 7.15 -1.28
C VAL A 33 -8.34 6.07 -0.55
N VAL A 34 -7.64 6.45 0.52
CA VAL A 34 -7.02 5.49 1.44
C VAL A 34 -8.11 4.97 2.37
N ASP A 35 -8.39 3.69 2.31
CA ASP A 35 -9.39 3.02 3.13
C ASP A 35 -8.74 2.07 4.12
N GLN A 36 -9.31 1.96 5.32
CA GLN A 36 -8.78 1.21 6.46
C GLN A 36 -9.74 0.11 6.94
N GLN A 37 -10.83 -0.14 6.23
CA GLN A 37 -11.90 -1.06 6.65
C GLN A 37 -11.40 -2.47 6.99
N PHE A 38 -10.31 -2.93 6.35
CA PHE A 38 -9.77 -4.30 6.50
C PHE A 38 -8.39 -4.35 7.17
N MET A 39 -8.02 -3.34 7.96
CA MET A 39 -6.73 -3.29 8.66
C MET A 39 -6.48 -4.50 9.56
N ASP A 40 -7.52 -5.02 10.21
CA ASP A 40 -7.49 -6.22 11.05
C ASP A 40 -7.19 -7.52 10.28
N LEU A 41 -7.53 -7.55 8.98
CA LEU A 41 -7.25 -8.69 8.10
C LEU A 41 -5.93 -8.55 7.32
N MET A 42 -5.47 -7.33 7.09
CA MET A 42 -4.36 -7.07 6.18
C MET A 42 -3.14 -6.44 6.85
N GLY A 43 -3.32 -5.76 7.97
CA GLY A 43 -2.26 -5.06 8.67
C GLY A 43 -1.77 -3.78 7.96
N SER A 44 -2.45 -3.35 6.89
CA SER A 44 -2.20 -2.11 6.14
C SER A 44 -3.50 -1.54 5.59
N PRO A 45 -3.56 -0.23 5.32
CA PRO A 45 -4.61 0.35 4.50
C PRO A 45 -4.44 -0.04 3.02
N TYR A 46 -5.37 0.36 2.18
CA TYR A 46 -5.35 0.11 0.73
C TYR A 46 -5.96 1.31 -0.03
N LEU A 47 -5.79 1.36 -1.34
CA LEU A 47 -6.49 2.33 -2.18
C LEU A 47 -7.84 1.77 -2.66
N MET A 48 -8.87 2.61 -2.59
CA MET A 48 -10.22 2.32 -3.06
C MET A 48 -10.70 3.39 -4.03
N ALA A 49 -11.18 2.96 -5.20
CA ALA A 49 -11.76 3.83 -6.24
C ALA A 49 -13.26 4.04 -5.97
N HIS A 50 -13.61 5.03 -5.12
CA HIS A 50 -14.98 5.29 -4.69
C HIS A 50 -15.65 6.37 -5.54
N GLY A 51 -16.11 5.99 -6.74
CA GLY A 51 -16.68 6.93 -7.73
C GLY A 51 -18.19 6.90 -7.88
N MET A 52 -18.90 6.07 -7.09
CA MET A 52 -20.37 5.92 -7.15
C MET A 52 -20.92 5.66 -8.58
N GLY A 53 -20.21 4.83 -9.34
CA GLY A 53 -20.54 4.48 -10.71
C GLY A 53 -19.90 5.36 -11.79
N VAL A 54 -19.10 6.35 -11.40
CA VAL A 54 -18.31 7.17 -12.32
C VAL A 54 -16.83 6.91 -12.04
N PRO A 55 -16.04 6.51 -13.04
CA PRO A 55 -14.60 6.33 -12.86
C PRO A 55 -13.93 7.57 -12.26
N VAL A 56 -13.09 7.35 -11.25
CA VAL A 56 -12.31 8.42 -10.62
C VAL A 56 -10.98 8.64 -11.34
N GLU A 57 -10.31 9.75 -11.03
CA GLU A 57 -8.98 10.03 -11.57
C GLU A 57 -7.96 8.96 -11.18
N ASP A 58 -7.02 8.69 -12.09
CA ASP A 58 -5.96 7.69 -11.93
C ASP A 58 -5.07 7.98 -10.72
N ALA A 59 -4.71 6.91 -9.99
CA ALA A 59 -3.64 6.97 -9.01
C ALA A 59 -2.31 6.58 -9.64
N SER A 60 -1.22 7.26 -9.27
CA SER A 60 0.09 6.99 -9.86
C SER A 60 1.26 7.22 -8.90
N THR A 61 2.34 6.50 -9.17
CA THR A 61 3.63 6.68 -8.48
C THR A 61 4.79 6.37 -9.41
N THR A 62 5.98 6.87 -9.09
CA THR A 62 7.22 6.54 -9.78
C THR A 62 8.18 5.87 -8.82
N ILE A 63 8.66 4.69 -9.18
CA ILE A 63 9.55 3.87 -8.36
C ILE A 63 10.81 3.50 -9.11
N SER A 64 11.89 3.22 -8.37
CA SER A 64 13.13 2.69 -8.94
C SER A 64 13.11 1.17 -9.00
N PHE A 65 13.34 0.62 -10.18
CA PHE A 65 13.47 -0.83 -10.37
C PHE A 65 14.88 -1.29 -10.01
N PRO A 66 15.01 -2.47 -9.40
CA PRO A 66 16.29 -2.97 -8.96
C PRO A 66 17.22 -3.37 -10.11
N GLU A 67 16.69 -4.00 -11.16
CA GLU A 67 17.44 -4.53 -12.30
C GLU A 67 16.59 -4.58 -13.56
N ASP A 68 17.22 -4.53 -14.72
CA ASP A 68 16.56 -4.81 -16.00
C ASP A 68 16.13 -6.27 -16.08
N GLY A 69 15.03 -6.56 -16.76
CA GLY A 69 14.56 -7.92 -16.94
C GLY A 69 13.06 -8.07 -17.03
N THR A 70 12.61 -9.32 -17.16
CA THR A 70 11.19 -9.67 -17.19
C THR A 70 10.68 -9.91 -15.77
N TYR A 71 9.66 -9.15 -15.37
CA TYR A 71 8.99 -9.28 -14.09
C TYR A 71 7.57 -9.83 -14.26
N TYR A 72 7.22 -10.78 -13.41
CA TYR A 72 5.85 -11.21 -13.19
C TYR A 72 5.21 -10.27 -12.19
N VAL A 73 4.00 -9.81 -12.50
CA VAL A 73 3.29 -8.78 -11.74
C VAL A 73 2.10 -9.39 -11.04
N PHE A 74 2.04 -9.23 -9.73
CA PHE A 74 0.91 -9.64 -8.90
C PHE A 74 0.31 -8.41 -8.24
N VAL A 75 -1.01 -8.35 -8.17
CA VAL A 75 -1.75 -7.26 -7.51
C VAL A 75 -2.59 -7.86 -6.41
N ARG A 76 -2.47 -7.35 -5.20
CA ARG A 76 -3.33 -7.74 -4.10
C ARG A 76 -4.61 -6.94 -4.15
N THR A 77 -5.72 -7.64 -4.29
CA THR A 77 -7.02 -7.04 -4.57
C THR A 77 -8.15 -7.87 -3.97
N TYR A 78 -9.35 -7.29 -3.91
CA TYR A 78 -10.54 -7.89 -3.35
C TYR A 78 -11.78 -7.61 -4.20
N ASN A 79 -12.51 -8.68 -4.55
CA ASN A 79 -13.85 -8.57 -5.10
C ASN A 79 -14.85 -8.34 -3.94
N TRP A 80 -15.13 -7.09 -3.63
CA TRP A 80 -15.88 -6.71 -2.44
C TRP A 80 -17.34 -7.17 -2.42
N THR A 81 -17.94 -7.47 -3.59
CA THR A 81 -19.30 -8.00 -3.67
C THR A 81 -19.40 -9.50 -3.45
N SER A 82 -18.26 -10.20 -3.39
CA SER A 82 -18.23 -11.67 -3.27
C SER A 82 -19.00 -12.27 -2.09
N PRO A 83 -19.18 -11.59 -0.92
CA PRO A 83 -20.01 -12.11 0.14
C PRO A 83 -21.52 -12.17 -0.19
N TRP A 84 -21.96 -11.42 -1.21
CA TRP A 84 -23.38 -11.27 -1.55
C TRP A 84 -23.71 -11.67 -2.99
N GLN A 85 -22.70 -11.76 -3.85
CA GLN A 85 -22.88 -11.99 -5.28
C GLN A 85 -21.82 -12.96 -5.80
N GLU A 86 -22.27 -14.00 -6.49
CA GLU A 86 -21.39 -14.89 -7.25
C GLU A 86 -20.93 -14.24 -8.57
N GLY A 87 -19.74 -14.62 -9.03
CA GLY A 87 -19.20 -14.17 -10.31
C GLY A 87 -18.34 -12.90 -10.20
N GLU A 88 -18.25 -12.17 -11.30
CA GLU A 88 -17.41 -10.96 -11.37
C GLU A 88 -18.07 -9.80 -10.66
N GLY A 89 -17.32 -9.16 -9.77
CA GLY A 89 -17.78 -7.97 -9.04
C GLY A 89 -17.65 -6.68 -9.86
N PRO A 90 -18.23 -5.57 -9.36
CA PRO A 90 -18.23 -4.29 -10.05
C PRO A 90 -16.94 -3.49 -9.88
N GLY A 91 -16.07 -3.84 -8.93
CA GLY A 91 -14.84 -3.10 -8.58
C GLY A 91 -13.70 -3.27 -9.60
N LEU A 92 -14.03 -3.19 -10.89
CA LEU A 92 -13.08 -3.38 -11.99
C LEU A 92 -12.12 -2.22 -12.10
N PHE A 93 -10.83 -2.52 -12.06
CA PHE A 93 -9.76 -1.55 -12.31
C PHE A 93 -8.63 -2.11 -13.17
N GLY A 94 -7.75 -1.23 -13.63
CA GLY A 94 -6.61 -1.55 -14.48
C GLY A 94 -5.28 -1.13 -13.86
N LEU A 95 -4.21 -1.75 -14.37
CA LEU A 95 -2.82 -1.43 -14.07
C LEU A 95 -2.04 -1.21 -15.36
N SER A 96 -1.32 -0.12 -15.45
CA SER A 96 -0.30 0.12 -16.47
C SER A 96 1.04 0.50 -15.86
N VAL A 97 2.12 0.23 -16.60
CA VAL A 97 3.51 0.54 -16.23
C VAL A 97 4.19 1.19 -17.42
N ASN A 98 4.74 2.40 -17.26
CA ASN A 98 5.31 3.22 -18.34
C ASN A 98 4.40 3.28 -19.58
N GLY A 99 3.10 3.50 -19.36
CA GLY A 99 2.08 3.55 -20.41
C GLY A 99 1.72 2.21 -21.05
N LYS A 100 2.41 1.11 -20.69
CA LYS A 100 2.06 -0.24 -21.18
C LYS A 100 1.00 -0.87 -20.28
N LYS A 101 -0.10 -1.30 -20.87
CA LYS A 101 -1.14 -2.05 -20.17
C LYS A 101 -0.58 -3.38 -19.66
N ILE A 102 -0.72 -3.63 -18.35
CA ILE A 102 -0.39 -4.91 -17.72
C ILE A 102 -1.67 -5.75 -17.58
N SER A 103 -2.70 -5.20 -16.93
CA SER A 103 -4.02 -5.82 -16.83
C SER A 103 -5.10 -4.76 -16.69
N TYR A 104 -6.28 -5.01 -17.25
CA TYR A 104 -7.48 -4.19 -17.04
C TYR A 104 -8.66 -5.07 -16.58
N ARG A 105 -8.35 -6.13 -15.83
CA ARG A 105 -9.33 -7.04 -15.23
C ARG A 105 -8.90 -7.41 -13.80
N LEU A 106 -8.74 -6.41 -12.96
CA LEU A 106 -8.37 -6.55 -11.56
C LEU A 106 -9.57 -6.22 -10.66
N GLY A 107 -9.62 -6.81 -9.46
CA GLY A 107 -10.59 -6.49 -8.43
C GLY A 107 -11.97 -7.14 -8.56
N ILE A 108 -12.18 -8.03 -9.52
CA ILE A 108 -13.50 -8.58 -9.85
C ILE A 108 -13.67 -10.07 -9.58
N ILE A 109 -12.65 -10.76 -9.11
CA ILE A 109 -12.66 -12.20 -8.87
C ILE A 109 -12.24 -12.55 -7.44
N GLY A 110 -12.56 -13.79 -7.03
CA GLY A 110 -12.24 -14.30 -5.70
C GLY A 110 -13.27 -13.88 -4.65
N ASN A 111 -13.15 -14.45 -3.45
CA ASN A 111 -14.06 -14.22 -2.31
C ASN A 111 -13.33 -13.74 -1.05
N GLN A 112 -12.08 -13.39 -1.18
CA GLN A 112 -11.22 -12.82 -0.13
C GLN A 112 -10.12 -11.98 -0.77
N TRP A 113 -9.28 -11.33 0.02
CA TRP A 113 -8.08 -10.67 -0.47
C TRP A 113 -7.12 -11.70 -1.07
N ILE A 114 -6.80 -11.53 -2.35
CA ILE A 114 -5.94 -12.44 -3.12
C ILE A 114 -4.83 -11.69 -3.85
N TRP A 115 -3.72 -12.37 -4.10
CA TRP A 115 -2.72 -11.95 -5.07
C TRP A 115 -3.14 -12.42 -6.46
N GLN A 116 -3.71 -11.52 -7.25
CA GLN A 116 -4.10 -11.78 -8.63
C GLN A 116 -2.90 -11.58 -9.55
N TYR A 117 -2.60 -12.58 -10.39
CA TYR A 117 -1.59 -12.42 -11.43
C TYR A 117 -2.11 -11.44 -12.49
N ALA A 118 -1.39 -10.33 -12.68
CA ALA A 118 -1.77 -9.28 -13.62
C ALA A 118 -1.13 -9.45 -15.01
N GLY A 119 0.08 -10.05 -15.07
CA GLY A 119 0.81 -10.20 -16.32
C GLY A 119 2.31 -10.08 -16.17
N GLN A 120 2.99 -9.71 -17.24
CA GLN A 120 4.45 -9.51 -17.26
C GLN A 120 4.78 -8.07 -17.66
N TYR A 121 5.87 -7.56 -17.11
CA TYR A 121 6.48 -6.30 -17.50
C TYR A 121 7.96 -6.50 -17.82
N GLN A 122 8.40 -6.00 -18.97
CA GLN A 122 9.82 -5.97 -19.34
C GLN A 122 10.40 -4.64 -18.86
N ALA A 123 11.18 -4.66 -17.79
CA ALA A 123 11.90 -3.51 -17.29
C ALA A 123 13.16 -3.29 -18.12
N THR A 124 13.30 -2.10 -18.68
CA THR A 124 14.46 -1.61 -19.45
C THR A 124 14.91 -0.23 -18.96
N GLU A 125 14.22 0.30 -17.97
CA GLU A 125 14.45 1.62 -17.38
C GLU A 125 14.49 1.50 -15.87
N LYS A 126 15.39 2.26 -15.26
CA LYS A 126 15.55 2.26 -13.81
C LYS A 126 14.33 2.83 -13.09
N ASN A 127 13.74 3.89 -13.62
CA ASN A 127 12.55 4.52 -13.04
C ASN A 127 11.33 4.13 -13.86
N ILE A 128 10.32 3.59 -13.20
CA ILE A 128 9.06 3.22 -13.84
C ILE A 128 7.90 3.99 -13.23
N HIS A 129 6.98 4.38 -14.09
CA HIS A 129 5.74 5.03 -13.71
C HIS A 129 4.60 4.01 -13.69
N ILE A 130 4.01 3.81 -12.51
CA ILE A 130 2.90 2.90 -12.27
C ILE A 130 1.61 3.70 -12.18
N VAL A 131 0.56 3.22 -12.85
CA VAL A 131 -0.76 3.86 -12.85
C VAL A 131 -1.85 2.82 -12.58
N LEU A 132 -2.72 3.13 -11.62
CA LEU A 132 -3.99 2.44 -11.39
C LEU A 132 -5.11 3.22 -12.06
N HIS A 133 -5.91 2.54 -12.88
CA HIS A 133 -7.03 3.09 -13.62
C HIS A 133 -8.33 2.58 -13.05
N ASP A 134 -9.19 3.45 -12.56
CA ASP A 134 -10.56 3.06 -12.24
C ASP A 134 -11.36 2.93 -13.54
N LEU A 135 -12.08 1.83 -13.69
CA LEU A 135 -12.82 1.53 -14.92
C LEU A 135 -14.33 1.54 -14.76
N LYS A 136 -14.82 1.55 -13.52
CA LYS A 136 -16.26 1.45 -13.22
C LYS A 136 -16.75 2.41 -12.14
N GLY A 137 -15.90 2.93 -11.29
CA GLY A 137 -16.29 3.78 -10.17
C GLY A 137 -16.98 3.03 -9.02
N PHE A 138 -16.88 1.72 -8.96
CA PHE A 138 -17.53 0.88 -7.96
C PHE A 138 -16.53 0.15 -7.07
N ASP A 139 -15.78 0.94 -6.30
CA ASP A 139 -14.93 0.49 -5.19
C ASP A 139 -13.89 -0.57 -5.58
N GLY A 140 -13.21 -0.37 -6.71
CA GLY A 140 -12.01 -1.13 -7.05
C GLY A 140 -11.00 -1.01 -5.92
N ARG A 141 -10.46 -2.14 -5.41
CA ARG A 141 -9.57 -2.18 -4.23
C ARG A 141 -8.22 -2.72 -4.60
N CYS A 142 -7.18 -1.92 -4.38
CA CYS A 142 -5.77 -2.29 -4.57
C CYS A 142 -5.00 -2.07 -3.27
N ASP A 143 -4.46 -3.15 -2.71
CA ASP A 143 -3.63 -3.12 -1.52
C ASP A 143 -2.16 -2.93 -1.87
N ALA A 144 -1.61 -3.81 -2.71
CA ALA A 144 -0.20 -3.76 -3.08
C ALA A 144 0.04 -4.35 -4.47
N ILE A 145 1.17 -3.95 -5.06
CA ILE A 145 1.68 -4.49 -6.33
C ILE A 145 3.04 -5.12 -6.07
N TYR A 146 3.21 -6.35 -6.51
CA TYR A 146 4.45 -7.09 -6.35
C TYR A 146 5.04 -7.47 -7.70
N PHE A 147 6.30 -7.12 -7.89
CA PHE A 147 7.10 -7.46 -9.06
C PHE A 147 8.16 -8.49 -8.65
N THR A 148 8.28 -9.57 -9.40
CA THR A 148 9.29 -10.61 -9.17
C THR A 148 9.77 -11.21 -10.48
N THR A 149 11.02 -11.60 -10.56
CA THR A 149 11.57 -12.30 -11.73
C THR A 149 11.20 -13.79 -11.79
N ARG A 150 10.41 -14.28 -10.81
CA ARG A 150 9.94 -15.67 -10.75
C ARG A 150 8.42 -15.75 -10.70
N LYS A 151 7.82 -16.50 -11.62
CA LYS A 151 6.37 -16.67 -11.70
C LYS A 151 5.76 -17.42 -10.51
N ASP A 152 6.52 -18.31 -9.90
CA ASP A 152 6.14 -19.13 -8.75
C ASP A 152 6.35 -18.43 -7.39
N ASP A 153 6.87 -17.22 -7.39
CA ASP A 153 7.14 -16.44 -6.19
C ASP A 153 5.92 -15.57 -5.84
N ILE A 154 4.85 -16.21 -5.41
CA ILE A 154 3.60 -15.55 -5.00
C ILE A 154 3.71 -15.16 -3.52
N PRO A 155 3.42 -13.89 -3.16
CA PRO A 155 3.45 -13.48 -1.76
C PRO A 155 2.39 -14.22 -0.92
N PRO A 156 2.62 -14.38 0.39
CA PRO A 156 1.66 -15.02 1.28
C PRO A 156 0.38 -14.17 1.42
N SER A 157 -0.75 -14.84 1.69
CA SER A 157 -2.04 -14.18 1.97
C SER A 157 -2.42 -14.19 3.45
N ASP A 158 -1.84 -15.10 4.26
CA ASP A 158 -2.00 -15.09 5.72
C ASP A 158 -1.43 -13.81 6.32
N MET A 159 -2.15 -13.18 7.26
CA MET A 159 -1.79 -11.87 7.81
C MET A 159 -0.41 -11.86 8.47
N ALA A 160 -0.08 -12.86 9.28
CA ALA A 160 1.20 -12.89 9.99
C ALA A 160 2.38 -13.07 9.01
N ALA A 161 2.22 -13.99 8.06
CA ALA A 161 3.21 -14.24 7.01
C ALA A 161 3.34 -13.03 6.06
N LEU A 162 2.22 -12.39 5.70
CA LEU A 162 2.21 -11.19 4.87
C LEU A 162 2.89 -10.01 5.55
N ASN A 163 2.64 -9.77 6.83
CA ASN A 163 3.30 -8.69 7.58
C ASN A 163 4.81 -8.92 7.68
N ASN A 164 5.26 -10.16 7.89
CA ASN A 164 6.68 -10.48 7.86
C ASN A 164 7.27 -10.29 6.46
N PHE A 165 6.54 -10.68 5.41
CA PHE A 165 6.93 -10.45 4.02
C PHE A 165 7.08 -8.96 3.72
N ARG A 166 6.10 -8.12 4.09
CA ARG A 166 6.14 -6.66 3.94
C ARG A 166 7.36 -6.06 4.66
N ARG A 167 7.54 -6.39 5.93
CA ARG A 167 8.69 -5.91 6.73
C ARG A 167 10.01 -6.22 6.06
N ALA A 168 10.16 -7.44 5.54
CA ALA A 168 11.37 -7.85 4.82
C ALA A 168 11.56 -7.07 3.52
N LYS A 169 10.49 -6.84 2.73
CA LYS A 169 10.56 -6.14 1.45
C LYS A 169 10.75 -4.64 1.58
N LEU A 170 10.17 -4.04 2.62
CA LEU A 170 10.29 -2.61 2.90
C LEU A 170 11.53 -2.27 3.76
N GLY A 171 12.41 -3.26 4.03
CA GLY A 171 13.61 -3.04 4.84
C GLY A 171 13.34 -2.78 6.33
N LEU A 172 12.17 -3.17 6.84
CA LEU A 172 11.72 -2.92 8.21
C LEU A 172 12.09 -4.05 9.20
N LEU A 173 13.07 -4.90 8.86
CA LEU A 173 13.55 -5.96 9.75
C LEU A 173 14.49 -5.45 10.85
N ALA A 174 15.10 -4.29 10.67
CA ALA A 174 15.90 -3.66 11.71
C ALA A 174 15.00 -3.24 12.89
N PRO A 175 15.48 -3.32 14.15
CA PRO A 175 14.74 -2.80 15.28
C PRO A 175 14.40 -1.32 15.02
N PRO A 176 13.17 -0.88 15.32
CA PRO A 176 12.83 0.54 15.20
C PRO A 176 13.68 1.36 16.16
N LYS A 177 13.95 2.60 15.79
CA LYS A 177 14.50 3.57 16.75
C LYS A 177 13.56 3.67 17.95
N THR A 178 14.11 3.50 19.15
CA THR A 178 13.36 3.69 20.39
C THR A 178 13.62 5.08 20.92
N GLU A 179 12.57 5.82 21.20
CA GLU A 179 12.63 7.11 21.90
C GLU A 179 11.76 7.04 23.15
N SER A 180 12.17 7.77 24.20
CA SER A 180 11.43 7.84 25.45
C SER A 180 10.68 9.17 25.55
N TYR A 181 9.44 9.09 25.98
CA TYR A 181 8.54 10.20 26.23
C TYR A 181 7.89 10.03 27.61
N ASP A 182 7.54 11.14 28.27
CA ASP A 182 6.78 11.08 29.52
C ASP A 182 5.33 10.70 29.25
N LEU A 183 4.80 11.11 28.08
CA LEU A 183 3.44 10.80 27.64
C LEU A 183 3.41 10.54 26.13
N VAL A 184 2.75 9.46 25.74
CA VAL A 184 2.41 9.17 24.33
C VAL A 184 0.90 9.22 24.19
N VAL A 185 0.41 10.12 23.33
CA VAL A 185 -1.01 10.27 22.99
C VAL A 185 -1.23 9.71 21.59
N ILE A 186 -2.15 8.74 21.45
CA ILE A 186 -2.52 8.14 20.17
C ILE A 186 -3.88 8.67 19.76
N GLY A 187 -3.91 9.32 18.57
CA GLY A 187 -5.07 10.02 18.04
C GLY A 187 -5.06 11.51 18.36
N ALA A 188 -4.99 12.34 17.29
CA ALA A 188 -4.96 13.80 17.40
C ALA A 188 -6.33 14.44 17.13
N GLY A 189 -7.41 13.81 17.57
CA GLY A 189 -8.71 14.45 17.72
C GLY A 189 -8.68 15.53 18.82
N ILE A 190 -9.78 16.25 19.06
CA ILE A 190 -9.84 17.32 20.05
C ILE A 190 -9.34 16.87 21.43
N ALA A 191 -9.78 15.71 21.90
CA ALA A 191 -9.37 15.17 23.19
C ALA A 191 -7.84 14.90 23.25
N GLY A 192 -7.31 14.23 22.21
CA GLY A 192 -5.88 13.92 22.14
C GLY A 192 -5.01 15.17 22.03
N MET A 193 -5.40 16.15 21.21
CA MET A 193 -4.71 17.43 21.12
C MET A 193 -4.72 18.17 22.47
N SER A 194 -5.89 18.26 23.12
CA SER A 194 -6.02 18.92 24.42
C SER A 194 -5.14 18.25 25.47
N THR A 195 -5.12 16.91 25.49
CA THR A 195 -4.26 16.13 26.41
C THR A 195 -2.78 16.40 26.14
N ALA A 196 -2.35 16.32 24.87
CA ALA A 196 -0.96 16.53 24.51
C ALA A 196 -0.48 17.95 24.83
N VAL A 197 -1.28 18.97 24.49
CA VAL A 197 -0.96 20.37 24.76
C VAL A 197 -0.92 20.64 26.27
N SER A 198 -1.88 20.10 27.02
CA SER A 198 -1.91 20.30 28.49
C SER A 198 -0.69 19.69 29.18
N ALA A 199 -0.34 18.46 28.82
CA ALA A 199 0.84 17.79 29.36
C ALA A 199 2.15 18.51 28.96
N ALA A 200 2.28 18.96 27.72
CA ALA A 200 3.45 19.70 27.27
C ALA A 200 3.60 21.05 28.01
N ARG A 201 2.49 21.75 28.28
CA ARG A 201 2.50 22.98 29.07
C ARG A 201 2.92 22.76 30.53
N LEU A 202 2.71 21.56 31.05
CA LEU A 202 3.17 21.14 32.38
C LEU A 202 4.64 20.66 32.40
N GLY A 203 5.32 20.72 31.24
CA GLY A 203 6.74 20.38 31.13
C GLY A 203 7.02 18.93 30.74
N CYS A 204 6.00 18.12 30.43
CA CYS A 204 6.21 16.75 29.95
C CYS A 204 6.77 16.73 28.52
N LYS A 205 7.68 15.79 28.23
CA LYS A 205 8.08 15.43 26.89
C LYS A 205 6.97 14.56 26.27
N VAL A 206 6.20 15.11 25.34
CA VAL A 206 5.01 14.46 24.77
C VAL A 206 5.23 14.05 23.34
N ALA A 207 4.79 12.83 22.98
CA ALA A 207 4.58 12.41 21.60
C ALA A 207 3.08 12.37 21.29
N LEU A 208 2.66 13.02 20.19
CA LEU A 208 1.30 12.94 19.65
C LEU A 208 1.37 12.18 18.32
N ILE A 209 0.72 11.03 18.27
CA ILE A 209 0.67 10.17 17.08
C ILE A 209 -0.67 10.36 16.40
N ASN A 210 -0.65 10.67 15.11
CA ASN A 210 -1.85 10.84 14.29
C ASN A 210 -1.68 10.08 12.95
N ASP A 211 -2.72 9.41 12.51
CA ASP A 211 -2.77 8.67 11.25
C ASP A 211 -3.31 9.52 10.08
N ARG A 212 -3.81 10.71 10.37
CA ARG A 212 -4.38 11.63 9.37
C ARG A 212 -3.44 12.81 9.09
N PRO A 213 -3.49 13.40 7.89
CA PRO A 213 -2.65 14.53 7.54
C PRO A 213 -2.98 15.79 8.34
N VAL A 214 -4.19 15.88 8.90
CA VAL A 214 -4.65 17.03 9.66
C VAL A 214 -5.06 16.61 11.07
N VAL A 215 -4.64 17.36 12.07
CA VAL A 215 -5.08 17.18 13.46
C VAL A 215 -6.45 17.81 13.68
N GLY A 216 -7.19 17.37 14.72
CA GLY A 216 -8.52 17.89 15.05
C GLY A 216 -9.64 16.86 14.93
N GLY A 217 -9.41 15.74 14.25
CA GLY A 217 -10.42 14.69 14.02
C GLY A 217 -11.67 15.27 13.31
N ASN A 218 -12.85 14.97 13.81
CA ASN A 218 -14.12 15.45 13.21
C ASN A 218 -14.26 16.99 13.21
N ASN A 219 -13.51 17.69 14.03
CA ASN A 219 -13.52 19.16 14.08
C ASN A 219 -12.50 19.79 13.12
N SER A 220 -11.69 18.97 12.45
CA SER A 220 -10.75 19.43 11.43
C SER A 220 -11.44 19.86 10.14
N SER A 221 -10.63 20.36 9.20
CA SER A 221 -11.08 20.67 7.84
C SER A 221 -11.62 19.46 7.05
N GLU A 222 -11.33 18.24 7.52
CA GLU A 222 -11.81 17.01 6.86
C GLU A 222 -13.32 16.82 6.97
N ILE A 223 -13.90 17.07 8.17
CA ILE A 223 -15.34 16.86 8.41
C ILE A 223 -16.06 18.16 8.81
N ARG A 224 -15.34 19.08 9.49
CA ARG A 224 -15.85 20.41 9.88
C ARG A 224 -17.03 20.39 10.87
N VAL A 225 -17.07 19.42 11.77
CA VAL A 225 -18.05 19.39 12.84
C VAL A 225 -17.70 20.52 13.84
N HIS A 226 -18.67 21.37 14.14
CA HIS A 226 -18.47 22.45 15.11
C HIS A 226 -18.36 21.90 16.53
N LEU A 227 -17.49 22.54 17.32
CA LEU A 227 -17.46 22.30 18.76
C LEU A 227 -18.74 22.89 19.37
N GLY A 228 -19.56 22.02 19.95
CA GLY A 228 -20.71 22.42 20.75
C GLY A 228 -20.38 22.37 22.23
N GLY A 229 -21.09 23.14 23.03
CA GLY A 229 -20.95 23.18 24.49
C GLY A 229 -21.42 24.48 25.07
N ALA A 230 -21.60 24.54 26.38
CA ALA A 230 -21.83 25.78 27.10
C ALA A 230 -20.52 26.60 27.12
N ILE A 231 -20.58 27.84 26.71
CA ILE A 231 -19.53 28.83 26.89
C ILE A 231 -19.96 29.63 28.12
N GLU A 232 -19.39 29.29 29.29
CA GLU A 232 -19.51 30.12 30.48
C GLU A 232 -18.42 31.20 30.50
#